data_689de37753dc885e3b301dda345f5e45
#
_entry.id   689de37753dc885e3b301dda345f5e45
#
_cell.length_a   1.000
_cell.length_b   1.000
_cell.length_c   1.000
_cell.angle_alpha   90.00
_cell.angle_beta   90.00
_cell.angle_gamma   90.00
#
_symmetry.space_group_name_H-M   'P 1'
#
loop_
_entity.id
_entity.type
_entity.pdbx_description
1 polymer ?
#
loop_
_entity_poly.entity_id
_entity_poly.type
_entity_poly.pdbx_seq_one_letter_code
_entity_poly.pdbx_strand_id
1 'polypeptide(L)'
;MRFPWGFDEEDESCGKMKMELAQQIMVLRQNGVSQFLVACDCGVGLYAAEIVNGLRARTDHDLMLICYTPHEEQATKWAPYLRERYFTMLENSTHISAVCPVDIPDAQLQAYKKIIDLADVVLCVYDTDIPATSSAEDRALAYAEGQHKSLVLLHPTELTTKQISAAHDAR
;
A
#
# COMPACT_ATOMS: atom_id res chain seq x y z
N MET A 1 -5.87 12.10 8.41
CA MET A 1 -5.41 10.72 8.43
C MET A 1 -6.53 9.86 8.97
N ARG A 2 -6.82 8.72 8.34
CA ARG A 2 -7.98 7.86 8.68
C ARG A 2 -7.73 6.92 9.86
N PHE A 3 -6.54 6.91 10.46
CA PHE A 3 -6.23 5.98 11.54
C PHE A 3 -6.26 6.67 12.90
N PRO A 4 -6.81 6.04 13.94
CA PRO A 4 -6.94 6.65 15.25
C PRO A 4 -5.59 6.93 15.92
N TRP A 5 -4.53 6.19 15.58
CA TRP A 5 -3.17 6.42 16.05
C TRP A 5 -2.41 7.52 15.29
N GLY A 6 -2.96 8.03 14.18
CA GLY A 6 -2.29 9.04 13.36
C GLY A 6 -0.94 8.55 12.81
N PHE A 7 0.15 9.18 13.26
CA PHE A 7 1.54 8.80 12.92
C PHE A 7 2.26 8.09 14.08
N ASP A 8 1.57 7.80 15.19
CA ASP A 8 2.16 7.12 16.33
C ASP A 8 2.25 5.61 16.07
N GLU A 9 3.42 5.16 15.66
CA GLU A 9 3.67 3.75 15.38
C GLU A 9 3.90 2.90 16.64
N GLU A 10 4.09 3.53 17.81
CA GLU A 10 4.17 2.86 19.12
C GLU A 10 2.78 2.51 19.68
N ASP A 11 1.70 3.05 19.09
CA ASP A 11 0.33 2.68 19.43
C ASP A 11 0.08 1.19 19.20
N GLU A 12 -0.50 0.52 20.18
CA GLU A 12 -0.80 -0.91 20.13
C GLU A 12 -1.69 -1.28 18.94
N SER A 13 -2.64 -0.41 18.58
CA SER A 13 -3.54 -0.64 17.44
C SER A 13 -2.79 -0.58 16.12
N CYS A 14 -1.80 0.31 15.99
CA CYS A 14 -0.91 0.34 14.84
C CYS A 14 -0.12 -0.97 14.71
N GLY A 15 0.43 -1.46 15.82
CA GLY A 15 1.15 -2.73 15.86
C GLY A 15 0.27 -3.92 15.44
N LYS A 16 -0.96 -3.98 15.93
CA LYS A 16 -1.94 -5.02 15.57
C LYS A 16 -2.31 -4.96 14.09
N MET A 17 -2.55 -3.75 13.56
CA MET A 17 -2.84 -3.57 12.14
C MET A 17 -1.67 -4.02 11.26
N LYS A 18 -0.42 -3.70 11.63
CA LYS A 18 0.77 -4.17 10.90
C LYS A 18 0.90 -5.69 10.89
N MET A 19 0.57 -6.36 12.02
CA MET A 19 0.57 -7.82 12.07
C MET A 19 -0.50 -8.42 11.14
N GLU A 20 -1.71 -7.86 11.13
CA GLU A 20 -2.75 -8.32 10.22
C GLU A 20 -2.41 -8.03 8.76
N LEU A 21 -1.83 -6.87 8.46
CA LEU A 21 -1.33 -6.56 7.12
C LEU A 21 -0.30 -7.59 6.66
N ALA A 22 0.63 -7.99 7.53
CA ALA A 22 1.60 -9.05 7.23
C ALA A 22 0.91 -10.40 6.96
N GLN A 23 -0.12 -10.74 7.74
CA GLN A 23 -0.93 -11.93 7.51
C GLN A 23 -1.58 -11.91 6.13
N GLN A 24 -2.19 -10.79 5.74
CA GLN A 24 -2.84 -10.66 4.42
C GLN A 24 -1.82 -10.75 3.27
N ILE A 25 -0.64 -10.18 3.43
CA ILE A 25 0.47 -10.32 2.45
C ILE A 25 0.86 -11.79 2.30
N MET A 26 0.98 -12.54 3.42
CA MET A 26 1.29 -13.98 3.38
C MET A 26 0.17 -14.80 2.73
N VAL A 27 -1.10 -14.48 3.00
CA VAL A 27 -2.25 -15.13 2.35
C VAL A 27 -2.22 -14.91 0.83
N LEU A 28 -1.97 -13.68 0.39
CA LEU A 28 -1.82 -13.37 -1.04
C LEU A 28 -0.65 -14.16 -1.65
N ARG A 29 0.48 -14.23 -0.96
CA ARG A 29 1.63 -15.03 -1.40
C ARG A 29 1.28 -16.51 -1.56
N GLN A 30 0.59 -17.10 -0.60
CA GLN A 30 0.11 -18.50 -0.66
C GLN A 30 -0.85 -18.73 -1.84
N ASN A 31 -1.58 -17.71 -2.25
CA ASN A 31 -2.45 -17.74 -3.42
C ASN A 31 -1.73 -17.43 -4.75
N GLY A 32 -0.39 -17.41 -4.74
CA GLY A 32 0.42 -17.28 -5.96
C GLY A 32 0.90 -15.86 -6.29
N VAL A 33 0.57 -14.85 -5.47
CA VAL A 33 1.09 -13.50 -5.67
C VAL A 33 2.59 -13.49 -5.39
N SER A 34 3.39 -13.04 -6.36
CA SER A 34 4.85 -12.95 -6.25
C SER A 34 5.39 -11.52 -6.36
N GLN A 35 4.56 -10.59 -6.83
CA GLN A 35 4.95 -9.20 -7.01
C GLN A 35 4.03 -8.30 -6.18
N PHE A 36 4.61 -7.47 -5.33
CA PHE A 36 3.91 -6.48 -4.52
C PHE A 36 4.30 -5.08 -4.99
N LEU A 37 3.30 -4.30 -5.38
CA LEU A 37 3.46 -2.93 -5.85
C LEU A 37 3.03 -1.96 -4.75
N VAL A 38 3.85 -0.96 -4.46
CA VAL A 38 3.54 0.07 -3.46
C VAL A 38 3.68 1.46 -4.07
N ALA A 39 2.81 2.37 -3.67
CA ALA A 39 2.84 3.79 -4.08
C ALA A 39 3.71 4.65 -3.16
N CYS A 40 4.52 4.04 -2.32
CA CYS A 40 5.55 4.65 -1.49
C CYS A 40 5.07 5.81 -0.59
N ASP A 41 3.82 5.75 -0.10
CA ASP A 41 3.36 6.68 0.93
C ASP A 41 4.08 6.44 2.27
N CYS A 42 4.07 7.43 3.17
CA CYS A 42 4.72 7.36 4.48
C CYS A 42 3.92 6.60 5.56
N GLY A 43 2.88 5.88 5.16
CA GLY A 43 2.01 5.11 6.05
C GLY A 43 2.00 3.64 5.66
N VAL A 44 0.83 3.14 5.29
CA VAL A 44 0.59 1.71 4.97
C VAL A 44 1.48 1.22 3.84
N GLY A 45 1.76 2.04 2.83
CA GLY A 45 2.67 1.66 1.74
C GLY A 45 4.08 1.37 2.24
N LEU A 46 4.62 2.20 3.14
CA LEU A 46 5.90 1.96 3.78
C LEU A 46 5.87 0.69 4.63
N TYR A 47 4.83 0.47 5.45
CA TYR A 47 4.70 -0.73 6.27
C TYR A 47 4.63 -2.00 5.42
N ALA A 48 3.82 -2.01 4.37
CA ALA A 48 3.71 -3.14 3.46
C ALA A 48 5.06 -3.45 2.78
N ALA A 49 5.76 -2.43 2.33
CA ALA A 49 7.07 -2.57 1.70
C ALA A 49 8.12 -3.16 2.66
N GLU A 50 8.17 -2.68 3.90
CA GLU A 50 9.06 -3.22 4.93
C GLU A 50 8.76 -4.69 5.25
N ILE A 51 7.47 -5.06 5.30
CA ILE A 51 7.03 -6.45 5.49
C ILE A 51 7.50 -7.32 4.32
N VAL A 52 7.26 -6.91 3.08
CA VAL A 52 7.66 -7.67 1.88
C VAL A 52 9.18 -7.81 1.81
N ASN A 53 9.95 -6.74 2.04
CA ASN A 53 11.41 -6.79 2.09
C ASN A 53 11.91 -7.71 3.21
N GLY A 54 11.26 -7.68 4.39
CA GLY A 54 11.58 -8.56 5.50
C GLY A 54 11.31 -10.03 5.22
N LEU A 55 10.22 -10.36 4.54
CA LEU A 55 9.90 -11.72 4.10
C LEU A 55 10.91 -12.20 3.05
N ARG A 56 11.18 -11.35 2.04
CA ARG A 56 12.14 -11.64 0.97
C ARG A 56 13.54 -11.93 1.51
N ALA A 57 14.00 -11.13 2.47
CA ALA A 57 15.34 -11.29 3.03
C ALA A 57 15.51 -12.56 3.87
N ARG A 58 14.44 -13.07 4.50
CA ARG A 58 14.51 -14.14 5.50
C ARG A 58 13.97 -15.49 5.02
N THR A 59 12.90 -15.49 4.24
CA THR A 59 12.14 -16.73 4.00
C THR A 59 11.72 -16.95 2.56
N ASP A 60 11.58 -15.90 1.76
CA ASP A 60 11.00 -16.03 0.41
C ASP A 60 11.70 -15.10 -0.61
N HIS A 61 12.85 -15.56 -1.08
CA HIS A 61 13.74 -14.81 -1.97
C HIS A 61 13.13 -14.52 -3.36
N ASP A 62 12.03 -15.20 -3.72
CA ASP A 62 11.35 -15.02 -5.02
C ASP A 62 10.33 -13.87 -4.99
N LEU A 63 10.05 -13.30 -3.81
CA LEU A 63 9.20 -12.12 -3.71
C LEU A 63 9.84 -10.91 -4.39
N MET A 64 9.03 -10.15 -5.09
CA MET A 64 9.44 -8.89 -5.69
C MET A 64 8.68 -7.72 -5.07
N LEU A 65 9.40 -6.68 -4.65
CA LEU A 65 8.85 -5.40 -4.26
C LEU A 65 9.10 -4.38 -5.36
N ILE A 66 8.03 -3.80 -5.90
CA ILE A 66 8.07 -2.80 -6.95
C ILE A 66 7.55 -1.48 -6.40
N CYS A 67 8.40 -0.48 -6.37
CA CYS A 67 8.13 0.84 -5.80
C CYS A 67 7.78 1.85 -6.91
N TYR A 68 6.58 2.40 -6.85
CA TYR A 68 6.16 3.52 -7.69
C TYR A 68 6.09 4.78 -6.82
N THR A 69 7.13 5.62 -6.91
CA THR A 69 7.14 6.88 -6.16
C THR A 69 6.27 7.92 -6.87
N PRO A 70 5.53 8.76 -6.15
CA PRO A 70 4.78 9.87 -6.76
C PRO A 70 5.67 10.77 -7.60
N HIS A 71 6.82 11.16 -7.07
CA HIS A 71 7.89 11.89 -7.75
C HIS A 71 9.22 11.65 -7.01
N GLU A 72 10.35 11.99 -7.62
CA GLU A 72 11.68 11.67 -7.08
C GLU A 72 11.96 12.36 -5.73
N GLU A 73 11.47 13.57 -5.52
CA GLU A 73 11.78 14.39 -4.35
C GLU A 73 10.76 14.26 -3.20
N GLN A 74 9.82 13.27 -3.25
CA GLN A 74 8.70 13.22 -2.31
C GLN A 74 9.13 13.17 -0.83
N ALA A 75 10.25 12.52 -0.50
CA ALA A 75 10.71 12.37 0.88
C ALA A 75 11.53 13.56 1.40
N THR A 76 11.77 14.60 0.59
CA THR A 76 12.66 15.71 0.93
C THR A 76 12.23 16.44 2.22
N LYS A 77 10.91 16.56 2.44
CA LYS A 77 10.33 17.26 3.60
C LYS A 77 9.92 16.34 4.74
N TRP A 78 10.18 15.03 4.62
CA TRP A 78 9.81 14.08 5.68
C TRP A 78 10.76 14.17 6.88
N ALA A 79 10.26 13.77 8.05
CA ALA A 79 11.09 13.64 9.23
C ALA A 79 12.28 12.70 8.97
N PRO A 80 13.48 12.96 9.54
CA PRO A 80 14.69 12.21 9.24
C PRO A 80 14.53 10.68 9.35
N TYR A 81 13.86 10.20 10.40
CA TYR A 81 13.64 8.76 10.62
C TYR A 81 12.75 8.12 9.54
N LEU A 82 11.72 8.83 9.07
CA LEU A 82 10.86 8.34 7.97
C LEU A 82 11.62 8.34 6.65
N ARG A 83 12.45 9.36 6.42
CA ARG A 83 13.27 9.47 5.22
C ARG A 83 14.32 8.36 5.15
N GLU A 84 14.96 8.03 6.27
CA GLU A 84 15.89 6.90 6.34
C GLU A 84 15.21 5.58 6.00
N ARG A 85 14.05 5.30 6.57
CA ARG A 85 13.25 4.09 6.27
C ARG A 85 12.82 4.05 4.80
N TYR A 86 12.40 5.18 4.26
CA TYR A 86 12.02 5.29 2.86
C TYR A 86 13.18 4.93 1.92
N PHE A 87 14.37 5.47 2.14
CA PHE A 87 15.53 5.13 1.31
C PHE A 87 15.96 3.68 1.51
N THR A 88 15.96 3.16 2.73
CA THR A 88 16.21 1.73 3.01
C THR A 88 15.20 0.84 2.28
N MET A 89 13.93 1.22 2.25
CA MET A 89 12.89 0.51 1.51
C MET A 89 13.23 0.50 0.00
N LEU A 90 13.57 1.63 -0.58
CA LEU A 90 13.92 1.73 -2.00
C LEU A 90 15.18 0.91 -2.35
N GLU A 91 16.23 1.02 -1.56
CA GLU A 91 17.48 0.25 -1.75
C GLU A 91 17.24 -1.26 -1.77
N ASN A 92 16.31 -1.74 -0.96
CA ASN A 92 15.94 -3.15 -0.88
C ASN A 92 14.80 -3.54 -1.82
N SER A 93 14.28 -2.65 -2.65
CA SER A 93 13.25 -2.98 -3.63
C SER A 93 13.83 -3.67 -4.87
N THR A 94 12.97 -4.37 -5.60
CA THR A 94 13.36 -5.02 -6.86
C THR A 94 13.37 -4.04 -8.02
N HIS A 95 12.47 -3.05 -7.97
CA HIS A 95 12.34 -2.03 -9.02
C HIS A 95 11.80 -0.73 -8.42
N ILE A 96 12.27 0.41 -8.94
CA ILE A 96 11.83 1.75 -8.58
C ILE A 96 11.49 2.52 -9.84
N SER A 97 10.38 3.25 -9.82
CA SER A 97 9.99 4.17 -10.89
C SER A 97 9.23 5.36 -10.32
N ALA A 98 9.59 6.57 -10.71
CA ALA A 98 8.79 7.77 -10.44
C ALA A 98 7.64 7.85 -11.44
N VAL A 99 6.43 8.15 -10.94
CA VAL A 99 5.23 8.26 -11.78
C VAL A 99 5.13 9.65 -12.42
N CYS A 100 5.42 10.69 -11.64
CA CYS A 100 5.45 12.06 -12.11
C CYS A 100 6.88 12.57 -12.15
N PRO A 101 7.26 13.37 -13.15
CA PRO A 101 8.63 13.91 -13.26
C PRO A 101 8.95 14.91 -12.15
N VAL A 102 7.93 15.60 -11.62
CA VAL A 102 8.05 16.61 -10.56
C VAL A 102 6.85 16.50 -9.61
N ASP A 103 6.93 17.21 -8.49
CA ASP A 103 5.80 17.36 -7.58
C ASP A 103 4.68 18.15 -8.25
N ILE A 104 3.55 17.49 -8.44
CA ILE A 104 2.32 18.08 -9.00
C ILE A 104 1.15 17.82 -8.04
N PRO A 105 0.09 18.63 -8.10
CA PRO A 105 -1.16 18.28 -7.41
C PRO A 105 -1.59 16.86 -7.77
N ASP A 106 -2.03 16.10 -6.76
CA ASP A 106 -2.45 14.70 -6.92
C ASP A 106 -1.36 13.68 -7.34
N ALA A 107 -0.06 14.02 -7.23
CA ALA A 107 1.02 13.08 -7.56
C ALA A 107 0.86 11.73 -6.83
N GLN A 108 0.49 11.75 -5.55
CA GLN A 108 0.23 10.53 -4.78
C GLN A 108 -0.95 9.73 -5.35
N LEU A 109 -2.02 10.39 -5.77
CA LEU A 109 -3.14 9.72 -6.44
C LEU A 109 -2.72 9.10 -7.78
N GLN A 110 -1.86 9.76 -8.54
CA GLN A 110 -1.33 9.18 -9.79
C GLN A 110 -0.52 7.91 -9.52
N ALA A 111 0.28 7.90 -8.44
CA ALA A 111 1.01 6.70 -8.03
C ALA A 111 0.06 5.57 -7.61
N TYR A 112 -0.98 5.85 -6.83
CA TYR A 112 -2.01 4.87 -6.49
C TYR A 112 -2.69 4.32 -7.75
N LYS A 113 -3.14 5.17 -8.66
CA LYS A 113 -3.75 4.72 -9.91
C LYS A 113 -2.82 3.83 -10.72
N LYS A 114 -1.54 4.20 -10.80
CA LYS A 114 -0.54 3.42 -11.52
C LYS A 114 -0.41 2.00 -10.98
N ILE A 115 -0.32 1.81 -9.66
CA ILE A 115 -0.24 0.46 -9.07
C ILE A 115 -1.55 -0.29 -9.19
N ILE A 116 -2.71 0.38 -9.07
CA ILE A 116 -4.03 -0.21 -9.25
C ILE A 116 -4.20 -0.75 -10.68
N ASP A 117 -3.81 0.02 -11.70
CA ASP A 117 -3.90 -0.40 -13.10
C ASP A 117 -3.10 -1.68 -13.37
N LEU A 118 -1.93 -1.81 -12.75
CA LEU A 118 -1.02 -2.94 -12.94
C LEU A 118 -1.36 -4.17 -12.07
N ALA A 119 -2.13 -3.99 -11.00
CA ALA A 119 -2.42 -5.04 -10.03
C ALA A 119 -3.61 -5.91 -10.46
N ASP A 120 -3.54 -7.21 -10.16
CA ASP A 120 -4.67 -8.14 -10.25
C ASP A 120 -5.57 -8.03 -9.01
N VAL A 121 -4.96 -7.77 -7.85
CA VAL A 121 -5.62 -7.62 -6.55
C VAL A 121 -5.08 -6.39 -5.84
N VAL A 122 -5.95 -5.59 -5.25
CA VAL A 122 -5.59 -4.41 -4.44
C VAL A 122 -5.83 -4.75 -2.97
N LEU A 123 -4.76 -4.75 -2.17
CA LEU A 123 -4.82 -4.82 -0.71
C LEU A 123 -4.80 -3.40 -0.15
N CYS A 124 -5.81 -3.05 0.63
CA CYS A 124 -6.00 -1.71 1.16
C CYS A 124 -6.35 -1.76 2.65
N VAL A 125 -5.66 -0.97 3.47
CA VAL A 125 -6.07 -0.72 4.86
C VAL A 125 -7.00 0.50 4.82
N TYR A 126 -8.28 0.28 5.12
CA TYR A 126 -9.30 1.29 4.94
C TYR A 126 -10.42 1.18 5.97
N ASP A 127 -10.72 2.31 6.62
CA ASP A 127 -11.81 2.42 7.57
C ASP A 127 -13.11 2.72 6.79
N THR A 128 -13.99 1.72 6.72
CA THR A 128 -15.28 1.82 6.03
C THR A 128 -16.34 2.55 6.84
N ASP A 129 -16.12 2.78 8.14
CA ASP A 129 -17.08 3.43 9.03
C ASP A 129 -16.96 4.96 8.96
N ILE A 130 -15.84 5.46 8.45
CA ILE A 130 -15.61 6.88 8.23
C ILE A 130 -16.10 7.26 6.81
N PRO A 131 -16.94 8.29 6.67
CA PRO A 131 -17.39 8.76 5.36
C PRO A 131 -16.20 9.10 4.44
N ALA A 132 -16.33 8.76 3.16
CA ALA A 132 -15.35 9.11 2.16
C ALA A 132 -15.18 10.63 2.04
N THR A 133 -13.96 11.06 1.81
CA THR A 133 -13.55 12.44 1.59
C THR A 133 -12.99 12.63 0.17
N SER A 134 -12.32 13.73 -0.09
CA SER A 134 -11.58 13.96 -1.33
C SER A 134 -10.10 13.60 -1.23
N SER A 135 -9.71 12.81 -0.20
CA SER A 135 -8.32 12.40 -0.03
C SER A 135 -7.83 11.53 -1.19
N ALA A 136 -6.52 11.43 -1.36
CA ALA A 136 -5.94 10.60 -2.42
C ALA A 136 -6.30 9.12 -2.24
N GLU A 137 -6.37 8.64 -0.99
CA GLU A 137 -6.74 7.27 -0.63
C GLU A 137 -8.19 6.96 -1.00
N ASP A 138 -9.13 7.87 -0.66
CA ASP A 138 -10.56 7.70 -0.98
C ASP A 138 -10.80 7.68 -2.49
N ARG A 139 -10.13 8.59 -3.19
CA ARG A 139 -10.20 8.67 -4.65
C ARG A 139 -9.55 7.45 -5.33
N ALA A 140 -8.49 6.90 -4.72
CA ALA A 140 -7.85 5.69 -5.20
C ALA A 140 -8.74 4.45 -5.02
N LEU A 141 -9.41 4.32 -3.85
CA LEU A 141 -10.36 3.23 -3.62
C LEU A 141 -11.52 3.30 -4.61
N ALA A 142 -12.14 4.47 -4.77
CA ALA A 142 -13.21 4.67 -5.74
C ALA A 142 -12.76 4.36 -7.19
N TYR A 143 -11.49 4.69 -7.52
CA TYR A 143 -10.90 4.33 -8.81
C TYR A 143 -10.78 2.82 -8.98
N ALA A 144 -10.27 2.10 -7.97
CA ALA A 144 -10.13 0.66 -8.01
C ALA A 144 -11.48 -0.06 -8.16
N GLU A 145 -12.51 0.41 -7.46
CA GLU A 145 -13.90 -0.06 -7.60
C GLU A 145 -14.44 0.20 -9.01
N GLY A 146 -14.23 1.40 -9.54
CA GLY A 146 -14.65 1.77 -10.92
C GLY A 146 -13.94 0.97 -12.01
N GLN A 147 -12.71 0.48 -11.74
CA GLN A 147 -11.97 -0.43 -12.62
C GLN A 147 -12.33 -1.91 -12.37
N HIS A 148 -13.30 -2.20 -11.51
CA HIS A 148 -13.73 -3.55 -11.16
C HIS A 148 -12.58 -4.45 -10.68
N LYS A 149 -11.60 -3.88 -9.97
CA LYS A 149 -10.48 -4.66 -9.41
C LYS A 149 -10.95 -5.56 -8.27
N SER A 150 -10.29 -6.69 -8.11
CA SER A 150 -10.42 -7.49 -6.90
C SER A 150 -9.81 -6.73 -5.73
N LEU A 151 -10.57 -6.56 -4.64
CA LEU A 151 -10.15 -5.80 -3.47
C LEU A 151 -10.10 -6.68 -2.24
N VAL A 152 -9.08 -6.46 -1.42
CA VAL A 152 -8.97 -6.97 -0.05
C VAL A 152 -8.90 -5.75 0.87
N LEU A 153 -10.00 -5.45 1.56
CA LEU A 153 -10.09 -4.32 2.48
C LEU A 153 -9.84 -4.82 3.90
N LEU A 154 -8.78 -4.36 4.53
CA LEU A 154 -8.46 -4.59 5.92
C LEU A 154 -8.93 -3.41 6.75
N HIS A 155 -9.86 -3.64 7.70
CA HIS A 155 -10.29 -2.59 8.62
C HIS A 155 -9.21 -2.30 9.66
N PRO A 156 -8.79 -1.03 9.85
CA PRO A 156 -7.61 -0.71 10.64
C PRO A 156 -7.74 -1.03 12.14
N THR A 157 -8.94 -0.94 12.70
CA THR A 157 -9.20 -1.13 14.15
C THR A 157 -9.87 -2.45 14.46
N GLU A 158 -10.86 -2.85 13.67
CA GLU A 158 -11.55 -4.12 13.85
C GLU A 158 -10.73 -5.32 13.39
N LEU A 159 -9.71 -5.08 12.56
CA LEU A 159 -8.81 -6.08 11.97
C LEU A 159 -9.58 -7.14 11.15
N THR A 160 -10.78 -6.80 10.71
CA THR A 160 -11.59 -7.62 9.82
C THR A 160 -11.18 -7.39 8.38
N THR A 161 -11.30 -8.45 7.58
CA THR A 161 -10.96 -8.39 6.15
C THR A 161 -12.20 -8.64 5.32
N LYS A 162 -12.50 -7.73 4.37
CA LYS A 162 -13.56 -7.86 3.39
C LYS A 162 -12.96 -8.07 2.01
N GLN A 163 -13.36 -9.15 1.34
CA GLN A 163 -12.96 -9.40 -0.05
C GLN A 163 -14.10 -9.00 -1.00
N ILE A 164 -13.75 -8.27 -2.04
CA ILE A 164 -14.64 -7.89 -3.13
C ILE A 164 -14.01 -8.45 -4.40
N SER A 165 -14.64 -9.46 -4.97
CA SER A 165 -14.17 -10.05 -6.23
C SER A 165 -14.51 -9.13 -7.40
N ALA A 166 -13.62 -9.06 -8.39
CA ALA A 166 -13.93 -8.47 -9.68
C ALA A 166 -15.22 -9.11 -10.23
N ALA A 167 -16.15 -8.29 -10.71
CA ALA A 167 -17.32 -8.84 -11.40
C ALA A 167 -16.82 -9.59 -12.64
N HIS A 168 -16.94 -10.92 -12.64
CA HIS A 168 -16.78 -11.69 -13.87
C HIS A 168 -17.97 -11.36 -14.74
N ASP A 169 -17.77 -10.53 -15.76
CA ASP A 169 -18.68 -10.51 -16.90
C ASP A 169 -18.70 -11.93 -17.48
N ALA A 170 -19.71 -12.69 -17.11
CA ALA A 170 -20.04 -13.95 -17.78
C ALA A 170 -20.43 -13.60 -19.22
N ARG A 171 -19.48 -13.77 -20.14
CA ARG A 171 -19.75 -13.84 -21.57
C ARG A 171 -20.11 -15.25 -21.95
#